data_462ae8e90dc8e15f42b54131c8fabba3
#
_entry.id   462ae8e90dc8e15f42b54131c8fabba3
#
_cell.length_a   1.000
_cell.length_b   1.000
_cell.length_c   1.000
_cell.angle_alpha   90.00
_cell.angle_beta   90.00
_cell.angle_gamma   90.00
#
_symmetry.space_group_name_H-M   'P 1'
#
loop_
_entity.id
_entity.type
_entity.pdbx_description
1 polymer ?
#
loop_
_entity_poly.entity_id
_entity_poly.type
_entity_poly.pdbx_seq_one_letter_code
_entity_poly.pdbx_strand_id
1 'polypeptide(L)'
;MPRDANRASRAAPRQAPVGQSPVGHAPVGHADRCTAPWAAALATAVLAAGFTACSGGLHSDSPATQVYVLRAILHPHQAQPQAAAKPPTVSIHVSRPMAAPGLDSDHIVLVQSDHKMSYYVASRWPADLPSVVGSLAVDTLRSTGAWTTVQDSGSAFSSDYLLQIVIRRFEADYATGGSAPEVHVVLDCTVGRRAGREIIGSFIAEGSSSAAANRLGDVVGAFEAAANQALAEIAQQTSQKVETPVPSITR
;
A
#
# COMPACT_ATOMS: atom_id res chain seq x y z
N MET A 1 -6.90 11.12 59.31
CA MET A 1 -5.84 12.15 59.53
C MET A 1 -4.64 11.77 58.73
N PRO A 2 -3.83 12.73 58.20
CA PRO A 2 -4.19 13.86 57.35
C PRO A 2 -3.75 13.65 55.88
N ARG A 3 -4.36 14.22 54.86
CA ARG A 3 -4.03 15.50 54.17
C ARG A 3 -2.56 15.65 53.83
N ASP A 4 -2.27 15.62 52.48
CA ASP A 4 -1.74 16.81 51.88
C ASP A 4 -1.90 16.82 50.36
N ALA A 5 -2.34 17.96 49.89
CA ALA A 5 -2.54 18.35 48.49
C ALA A 5 -1.19 18.74 47.88
N ASN A 6 -0.98 18.44 46.60
CA ASN A 6 -0.05 19.23 45.82
C ASN A 6 -0.65 19.62 44.46
N ARG A 7 -0.89 20.89 44.38
CA ARG A 7 -1.45 21.70 43.30
C ARG A 7 -0.26 22.24 42.50
N ALA A 8 -0.08 21.74 41.28
CA ALA A 8 0.90 22.33 40.35
C ALA A 8 0.19 22.73 39.06
N SER A 9 -0.18 23.92 39.02
CA SER A 9 0.16 25.05 38.15
C SER A 9 0.25 24.74 36.66
N ARG A 10 -0.83 25.13 35.94
CA ARG A 10 -0.89 25.27 34.47
C ARG A 10 -0.03 26.48 34.07
N ALA A 11 0.98 26.29 33.23
CA ALA A 11 1.66 27.33 32.48
C ALA A 11 1.12 27.37 31.05
N ALA A 12 0.50 28.51 30.69
CA ALA A 12 0.08 28.83 29.33
C ALA A 12 1.28 29.29 28.48
N PRO A 13 1.33 28.99 27.19
CA PRO A 13 2.36 29.53 26.30
C PRO A 13 2.03 30.97 25.92
N ARG A 14 3.05 31.82 26.05
CA ARG A 14 3.05 33.24 25.68
C ARG A 14 2.95 33.38 24.17
N GLN A 15 2.02 34.24 23.73
CA GLN A 15 1.94 34.76 22.37
C GLN A 15 3.07 35.75 22.12
N ALA A 16 3.77 35.65 21.00
CA ALA A 16 4.73 36.60 20.50
C ALA A 16 4.03 37.78 19.79
N PRO A 17 4.56 39.00 19.84
CA PRO A 17 3.91 40.17 19.26
C PRO A 17 4.14 40.24 17.74
N VAL A 18 3.07 40.64 17.05
CA VAL A 18 3.03 40.97 15.63
C VAL A 18 3.85 42.27 15.39
N GLY A 19 4.91 42.16 14.60
CA GLY A 19 5.70 43.29 14.15
C GLY A 19 4.99 44.08 13.05
N GLN A 20 4.69 45.34 13.30
CA GLN A 20 4.21 46.32 12.33
C GLN A 20 5.37 46.80 11.45
N SER A 21 5.22 46.73 10.13
CA SER A 21 6.14 47.37 9.19
C SER A 21 5.81 48.86 9.02
N PRO A 22 6.82 49.75 8.97
CA PRO A 22 6.59 51.17 8.77
C PRO A 22 6.35 51.47 7.28
N VAL A 23 5.34 52.32 7.06
CA VAL A 23 5.01 52.92 5.76
C VAL A 23 6.04 54.01 5.47
N GLY A 24 6.87 53.83 4.44
CA GLY A 24 7.79 54.83 3.94
C GLY A 24 7.11 55.78 2.95
N HIS A 25 7.03 57.04 3.31
CA HIS A 25 6.61 58.12 2.40
C HIS A 25 7.74 58.46 1.43
N ALA A 26 7.46 58.46 0.12
CA ALA A 26 8.35 58.97 -0.91
C ALA A 26 8.11 60.47 -1.12
N PRO A 27 9.15 61.28 -1.29
CA PRO A 27 9.00 62.72 -1.60
C PRO A 27 8.72 62.95 -3.07
N VAL A 28 7.81 63.86 -3.31
CA VAL A 28 7.49 64.41 -4.64
C VAL A 28 8.61 65.40 -5.07
N GLY A 29 9.38 65.02 -6.07
CA GLY A 29 10.35 65.91 -6.71
C GLY A 29 9.83 66.35 -8.08
N HIS A 30 9.58 67.69 -8.19
CA HIS A 30 9.42 68.37 -9.47
C HIS A 30 10.77 68.42 -10.19
N ALA A 31 10.84 68.03 -11.42
CA ALA A 31 11.95 68.35 -12.31
C ALA A 31 11.49 68.57 -13.72
N ASP A 32 11.94 69.65 -14.21
CA ASP A 32 11.69 70.41 -15.42
C ASP A 32 11.75 69.66 -16.73
N ARG A 33 10.98 70.23 -17.69
CA ARG A 33 10.93 69.86 -19.11
C ARG A 33 12.25 70.21 -19.80
N CYS A 34 12.87 69.20 -20.43
CA CYS A 34 13.75 69.42 -21.57
C CYS A 34 13.34 68.43 -22.69
N THR A 35 12.82 69.04 -23.71
CA THR A 35 12.38 68.38 -24.98
C THR A 35 13.58 68.02 -25.84
N ALA A 36 13.77 66.74 -26.15
CA ALA A 36 14.61 66.31 -27.26
C ALA A 36 13.92 65.15 -28.03
N PRO A 37 13.72 65.24 -29.31
CA PRO A 37 12.88 64.32 -30.07
C PRO A 37 13.57 63.00 -30.58
N TRP A 38 14.69 62.64 -29.96
CA TRP A 38 15.46 61.46 -30.40
C TRP A 38 15.27 60.23 -29.53
N ALA A 39 14.55 60.37 -28.44
CA ALA A 39 14.39 59.26 -27.47
C ALA A 39 13.24 58.31 -27.76
N ALA A 40 12.43 58.61 -28.80
CA ALA A 40 11.26 57.79 -29.11
C ALA A 40 11.57 56.52 -29.95
N ALA A 41 12.75 56.42 -30.56
CA ALA A 41 13.10 55.29 -31.45
C ALA A 41 13.78 54.10 -30.72
N LEU A 42 14.27 54.28 -29.51
CA LEU A 42 14.95 53.21 -28.75
C LEU A 42 14.04 52.51 -27.73
N ALA A 43 12.90 53.10 -27.35
CA ALA A 43 12.00 52.51 -26.38
C ALA A 43 11.15 51.36 -26.94
N THR A 44 10.94 51.28 -28.25
CA THR A 44 10.17 50.20 -28.91
C THR A 44 10.98 48.90 -29.14
N ALA A 45 12.31 48.98 -29.16
CA ALA A 45 13.15 47.78 -29.36
C ALA A 45 13.34 46.96 -28.10
N VAL A 46 13.19 47.55 -26.90
CA VAL A 46 13.42 46.83 -25.62
C VAL A 46 12.17 46.10 -25.17
N LEU A 47 10.96 46.52 -25.60
CA LEU A 47 9.69 45.86 -25.25
C LEU A 47 9.47 44.53 -26.02
N ALA A 48 10.11 44.37 -27.19
CA ALA A 48 9.96 43.13 -28.01
C ALA A 48 10.86 41.99 -27.57
N ALA A 49 11.91 42.26 -26.78
CA ALA A 49 12.85 41.22 -26.28
C ALA A 49 12.42 40.55 -24.97
N GLY A 50 11.38 41.03 -24.31
CA GLY A 50 10.92 40.56 -22.99
C GLY A 50 9.96 39.36 -23.02
N PHE A 51 9.45 38.94 -24.19
CA PHE A 51 8.43 37.88 -24.28
C PHE A 51 8.95 36.51 -24.69
N THR A 52 10.25 36.32 -24.91
CA THR A 52 10.80 35.04 -25.34
C THR A 52 11.45 34.19 -24.22
N ALA A 53 11.34 34.63 -22.94
CA ALA A 53 12.04 33.98 -21.85
C ALA A 53 11.16 33.10 -20.93
N CYS A 54 9.94 32.71 -21.33
CA CYS A 54 9.06 31.86 -20.51
C CYS A 54 8.63 30.56 -21.19
N SER A 55 9.41 30.02 -22.13
CA SER A 55 9.24 28.63 -22.60
C SER A 55 10.29 27.69 -21.97
N GLY A 56 10.74 27.97 -20.74
CA GLY A 56 11.38 27.00 -19.90
C GLY A 56 10.34 25.95 -19.53
N GLY A 57 10.18 24.94 -20.39
CA GLY A 57 9.27 23.83 -20.13
C GLY A 57 9.59 23.25 -18.76
N LEU A 58 8.58 23.10 -17.93
CA LEU A 58 8.62 22.28 -16.72
C LEU A 58 8.83 20.82 -17.16
N HIS A 59 10.01 20.52 -17.68
CA HIS A 59 10.45 19.16 -17.87
C HIS A 59 10.88 18.66 -16.51
N SER A 60 10.01 17.88 -15.89
CA SER A 60 10.42 17.07 -14.75
C SER A 60 11.32 15.98 -15.28
N ASP A 61 12.61 16.02 -14.96
CA ASP A 61 13.59 14.95 -15.24
C ASP A 61 13.36 13.71 -14.34
N SER A 62 12.26 13.69 -13.56
CA SER A 62 11.90 12.53 -12.78
C SER A 62 11.54 11.36 -13.70
N PRO A 63 12.16 10.19 -13.53
CA PRO A 63 11.83 9.01 -14.33
C PRO A 63 10.34 8.68 -14.16
N ALA A 64 9.69 8.28 -15.25
CA ALA A 64 8.28 7.88 -15.23
C ALA A 64 8.09 6.73 -14.24
N THR A 65 7.08 6.88 -13.35
CA THR A 65 6.76 5.83 -12.37
C THR A 65 6.26 4.58 -13.09
N GLN A 66 6.89 3.45 -12.83
CA GLN A 66 6.52 2.15 -13.37
C GLN A 66 5.54 1.45 -12.42
N VAL A 67 4.46 0.89 -12.98
CA VAL A 67 3.48 0.11 -12.22
C VAL A 67 3.71 -1.37 -12.49
N TYR A 68 3.91 -2.14 -11.42
CA TYR A 68 4.13 -3.58 -11.46
C TYR A 68 2.88 -4.32 -10.98
N VAL A 69 2.55 -5.43 -11.61
CA VAL A 69 1.34 -6.21 -11.31
C VAL A 69 1.76 -7.62 -10.89
N LEU A 70 1.21 -8.09 -9.78
CA LEU A 70 1.30 -9.48 -9.35
C LEU A 70 0.08 -10.26 -9.88
N ARG A 71 0.28 -11.53 -10.23
CA ARG A 71 -0.79 -12.41 -10.71
C ARG A 71 -0.90 -13.63 -9.82
N ALA A 72 -2.14 -14.01 -9.49
CA ALA A 72 -2.38 -15.29 -8.87
C ALA A 72 -2.13 -16.42 -9.89
N ILE A 73 -1.43 -17.48 -9.47
CA ILE A 73 -1.35 -18.71 -10.24
C ILE A 73 -2.70 -19.38 -10.09
N LEU A 74 -3.55 -19.21 -11.09
CA LEU A 74 -4.82 -19.89 -11.15
C LEU A 74 -4.53 -21.34 -11.54
N HIS A 75 -4.67 -22.26 -10.60
CA HIS A 75 -4.73 -23.66 -10.93
C HIS A 75 -6.08 -23.87 -11.60
N PRO A 76 -6.13 -24.11 -12.94
CA PRO A 76 -7.40 -24.44 -13.55
C PRO A 76 -7.90 -25.66 -12.77
N HIS A 77 -9.12 -25.56 -12.28
CA HIS A 77 -9.80 -26.68 -11.66
C HIS A 77 -9.67 -27.83 -12.68
N GLN A 78 -8.63 -28.64 -12.51
CA GLN A 78 -8.56 -29.89 -13.26
C GLN A 78 -9.78 -30.64 -12.77
N ALA A 79 -10.81 -30.62 -13.61
CA ALA A 79 -11.89 -31.56 -13.51
C ALA A 79 -11.28 -32.98 -13.77
N GLN A 80 -10.40 -33.37 -12.81
CA GLN A 80 -10.21 -34.79 -12.62
C GLN A 80 -11.61 -35.31 -12.33
N PRO A 81 -12.06 -36.36 -13.05
CA PRO A 81 -13.28 -37.04 -12.68
C PRO A 81 -13.02 -37.73 -11.34
N GLN A 82 -12.90 -36.95 -10.30
CA GLN A 82 -12.84 -37.41 -8.94
C GLN A 82 -14.26 -37.77 -8.61
N ALA A 83 -14.48 -39.07 -8.48
CA ALA A 83 -15.76 -39.66 -8.18
C ALA A 83 -16.52 -38.76 -7.19
N ALA A 84 -17.59 -38.10 -7.69
CA ALA A 84 -18.64 -37.42 -6.92
C ALA A 84 -18.16 -36.57 -5.72
N ALA A 85 -17.24 -35.65 -5.93
CA ALA A 85 -17.03 -34.61 -4.96
C ALA A 85 -18.35 -33.84 -4.82
N LYS A 86 -18.92 -33.85 -3.60
CA LYS A 86 -20.14 -33.11 -3.29
C LYS A 86 -19.94 -31.65 -3.71
N PRO A 87 -20.88 -31.04 -4.47
CA PRO A 87 -20.73 -29.66 -4.87
C PRO A 87 -20.53 -28.77 -3.63
N PRO A 88 -19.71 -27.72 -3.72
CA PRO A 88 -19.50 -26.80 -2.60
C PRO A 88 -20.86 -26.22 -2.18
N THR A 89 -21.10 -26.15 -0.88
CA THR A 89 -22.37 -25.68 -0.31
C THR A 89 -22.22 -24.42 0.51
N VAL A 90 -20.99 -23.93 0.68
CA VAL A 90 -20.68 -22.81 1.56
C VAL A 90 -19.98 -21.69 0.81
N SER A 91 -20.20 -20.47 1.29
CA SER A 91 -19.64 -19.25 0.73
C SER A 91 -18.65 -18.61 1.71
N ILE A 92 -17.66 -17.90 1.17
CA ILE A 92 -16.66 -17.19 1.95
C ILE A 92 -16.53 -15.73 1.50
N HIS A 93 -16.35 -14.84 2.46
CA HIS A 93 -16.06 -13.43 2.23
C HIS A 93 -14.62 -13.14 2.68
N VAL A 94 -13.83 -12.57 1.80
CA VAL A 94 -12.50 -12.06 2.12
C VAL A 94 -12.64 -10.60 2.49
N SER A 95 -12.44 -10.27 3.77
CA SER A 95 -12.42 -8.87 4.19
C SER A 95 -11.20 -8.15 3.61
N ARG A 96 -11.27 -6.81 3.49
CA ARG A 96 -10.08 -6.05 3.11
C ARG A 96 -8.94 -6.39 4.06
N PRO A 97 -7.79 -6.86 3.56
CA PRO A 97 -6.65 -7.12 4.41
C PRO A 97 -6.19 -5.87 5.16
N MET A 98 -5.66 -6.06 6.35
CA MET A 98 -4.93 -5.05 7.10
C MET A 98 -3.44 -5.23 6.85
N ALA A 99 -2.66 -4.17 7.00
CA ALA A 99 -1.20 -4.24 6.83
C ALA A 99 -0.49 -3.74 8.09
N ALA A 100 0.69 -4.32 8.37
CA ALA A 100 1.59 -3.80 9.37
C ALA A 100 2.04 -2.37 9.00
N PRO A 101 2.44 -1.55 9.98
CA PRO A 101 2.91 -0.19 9.73
C PRO A 101 4.01 -0.15 8.65
N GLY A 102 3.88 0.76 7.70
CA GLY A 102 4.79 0.90 6.55
C GLY A 102 4.43 0.07 5.33
N LEU A 103 3.50 -0.89 5.43
CA LEU A 103 3.04 -1.73 4.32
C LEU A 103 1.69 -1.28 3.73
N ASP A 104 0.98 -0.34 4.37
CA ASP A 104 -0.31 0.17 3.89
C ASP A 104 -0.12 1.27 2.84
N SER A 105 0.48 0.93 1.73
CA SER A 105 0.73 1.85 0.60
C SER A 105 0.91 1.07 -0.71
N ASP A 106 1.04 1.78 -1.82
CA ASP A 106 1.35 1.21 -3.13
C ASP A 106 2.86 1.05 -3.41
N HIS A 107 3.72 1.37 -2.44
CA HIS A 107 5.17 1.27 -2.61
C HIS A 107 5.67 -0.18 -2.55
N ILE A 108 6.66 -0.49 -3.38
CA ILE A 108 7.37 -1.76 -3.32
C ILE A 108 8.45 -1.66 -2.25
N VAL A 109 8.26 -2.39 -1.16
CA VAL A 109 9.08 -2.30 0.05
C VAL A 109 10.34 -3.14 -0.07
N LEU A 110 11.44 -2.59 0.41
CA LEU A 110 12.69 -3.31 0.63
C LEU A 110 13.23 -3.05 2.05
N VAL A 111 13.92 -4.02 2.60
CA VAL A 111 14.64 -3.92 3.88
C VAL A 111 16.13 -4.08 3.63
N GLN A 112 16.91 -3.10 4.09
CA GLN A 112 18.36 -3.09 3.93
C GLN A 112 19.03 -3.91 5.05
N SER A 113 20.30 -4.25 4.86
CA SER A 113 21.08 -5.03 5.84
C SER A 113 21.22 -4.37 7.22
N ASP A 114 21.02 -3.06 7.31
CA ASP A 114 20.99 -2.30 8.57
C ASP A 114 19.56 -2.15 9.15
N HIS A 115 18.62 -3.01 8.71
CA HIS A 115 17.21 -3.04 9.12
C HIS A 115 16.41 -1.79 8.74
N LYS A 116 16.92 -0.94 7.83
CA LYS A 116 16.14 0.19 7.33
C LYS A 116 15.12 -0.28 6.30
N MET A 117 13.86 0.07 6.54
CA MET A 117 12.80 -0.03 5.53
C MET A 117 12.96 1.10 4.52
N SER A 118 12.87 0.78 3.25
CA SER A 118 12.97 1.70 2.13
C SER A 118 12.02 1.27 1.01
N TYR A 119 12.00 2.02 -0.10
CA TYR A 119 11.14 1.72 -1.24
C TYR A 119 11.93 1.78 -2.54
N TYR A 120 11.53 0.96 -3.52
CA TYR A 120 12.09 1.06 -4.87
C TYR A 120 11.63 2.36 -5.52
N VAL A 121 12.61 3.15 -6.00
CA VAL A 121 12.35 4.47 -6.60
C VAL A 121 11.59 4.31 -7.92
N ALA A 122 10.69 5.26 -8.21
CA ALA A 122 9.89 5.33 -9.44
C ALA A 122 9.16 4.03 -9.79
N SER A 123 8.72 3.27 -8.78
CA SER A 123 8.04 2.00 -8.95
C SER A 123 7.00 1.77 -7.87
N ARG A 124 5.86 1.16 -8.25
CA ARG A 124 4.77 0.91 -7.32
C ARG A 124 3.87 -0.24 -7.77
N TRP A 125 3.06 -0.74 -6.87
CA TRP A 125 1.92 -1.59 -7.15
C TRP A 125 0.77 -0.80 -7.82
N PRO A 126 -0.22 -1.45 -8.45
CA PRO A 126 -1.34 -0.78 -9.11
C PRO A 126 -2.34 -0.14 -8.12
N ALA A 127 -2.32 -0.59 -6.88
CA ALA A 127 -3.11 -0.09 -5.76
C ALA A 127 -2.32 -0.27 -4.46
N ASP A 128 -2.89 0.17 -3.31
CA ASP A 128 -2.32 -0.16 -2.02
C ASP A 128 -2.18 -1.68 -1.82
N LEU A 129 -1.17 -2.10 -1.09
CA LEU A 129 -0.84 -3.51 -0.90
C LEU A 129 -2.01 -4.33 -0.33
N PRO A 130 -2.80 -3.84 0.66
CA PRO A 130 -4.00 -4.56 1.12
C PRO A 130 -4.98 -4.87 -0.01
N SER A 131 -5.22 -3.95 -0.93
CA SER A 131 -6.11 -4.18 -2.07
C SER A 131 -5.53 -5.20 -3.05
N VAL A 132 -4.22 -5.14 -3.32
CA VAL A 132 -3.52 -6.11 -4.17
C VAL A 132 -3.62 -7.52 -3.58
N VAL A 133 -3.25 -7.69 -2.31
CA VAL A 133 -3.29 -8.99 -1.62
C VAL A 133 -4.73 -9.53 -1.52
N GLY A 134 -5.70 -8.65 -1.23
CA GLY A 134 -7.11 -9.02 -1.17
C GLY A 134 -7.62 -9.58 -2.49
N SER A 135 -7.30 -8.93 -3.61
CA SER A 135 -7.68 -9.40 -4.95
C SER A 135 -7.03 -10.75 -5.28
N LEU A 136 -5.73 -10.89 -5.01
CA LEU A 136 -5.02 -12.17 -5.23
C LEU A 136 -5.61 -13.31 -4.39
N ALA A 137 -5.96 -13.05 -3.12
CA ALA A 137 -6.59 -14.05 -2.24
C ALA A 137 -7.97 -14.49 -2.76
N VAL A 138 -8.78 -13.54 -3.22
CA VAL A 138 -10.09 -13.84 -3.83
C VAL A 138 -9.93 -14.69 -5.08
N ASP A 139 -9.01 -14.34 -5.98
CA ASP A 139 -8.77 -15.07 -7.23
C ASP A 139 -8.23 -16.48 -6.94
N THR A 140 -7.32 -16.61 -5.99
CA THR A 140 -6.79 -17.92 -5.57
C THR A 140 -7.90 -18.80 -4.99
N LEU A 141 -8.72 -18.29 -4.04
CA LEU A 141 -9.81 -19.05 -3.47
C LEU A 141 -10.88 -19.45 -4.51
N ARG A 142 -11.18 -18.57 -5.47
CA ARG A 142 -12.09 -18.88 -6.59
C ARG A 142 -11.56 -20.02 -7.46
N SER A 143 -10.25 -20.03 -7.72
CA SER A 143 -9.62 -21.04 -8.57
C SER A 143 -9.67 -22.45 -7.97
N THR A 144 -9.81 -22.58 -6.63
CA THR A 144 -9.91 -23.90 -5.98
C THR A 144 -11.20 -24.65 -6.29
N GLY A 145 -12.28 -23.93 -6.63
CA GLY A 145 -13.61 -24.52 -6.78
C GLY A 145 -14.21 -25.09 -5.48
N ALA A 146 -13.59 -24.84 -4.34
CA ALA A 146 -14.05 -25.34 -3.01
C ALA A 146 -15.24 -24.56 -2.43
N TRP A 147 -15.58 -23.44 -3.05
CA TRP A 147 -16.58 -22.49 -2.53
C TRP A 147 -17.72 -22.29 -3.53
N THR A 148 -18.96 -22.23 -3.04
CA THR A 148 -20.12 -21.81 -3.87
C THR A 148 -19.92 -20.41 -4.40
N THR A 149 -19.46 -19.50 -3.54
CA THR A 149 -19.07 -18.13 -3.92
C THR A 149 -17.91 -17.66 -3.05
N VAL A 150 -16.99 -16.90 -3.65
CA VAL A 150 -15.95 -16.14 -2.95
C VAL A 150 -16.24 -14.67 -3.18
N GLN A 151 -16.50 -13.95 -2.12
CA GLN A 151 -16.84 -12.53 -2.14
C GLN A 151 -15.64 -11.70 -1.70
N ASP A 152 -15.46 -10.55 -2.33
CA ASP A 152 -14.48 -9.55 -1.94
C ASP A 152 -15.03 -8.56 -0.90
N SER A 153 -14.18 -7.66 -0.43
CA SER A 153 -14.51 -6.66 0.59
C SER A 153 -15.57 -5.63 0.15
N GLY A 154 -15.85 -5.50 -1.14
CA GLY A 154 -16.87 -4.60 -1.69
C GLY A 154 -18.25 -5.25 -1.77
N SER A 155 -18.36 -6.56 -1.54
CA SER A 155 -19.63 -7.28 -1.65
C SER A 155 -20.57 -6.98 -0.49
N ALA A 156 -21.82 -6.63 -0.80
CA ALA A 156 -22.89 -6.44 0.17
C ALA A 156 -23.65 -7.73 0.52
N PHE A 157 -23.37 -8.84 -0.17
CA PHE A 157 -24.08 -10.11 0.07
C PHE A 157 -23.56 -10.81 1.33
N SER A 158 -24.45 -11.57 1.98
CA SER A 158 -24.05 -12.40 3.12
C SER A 158 -23.23 -13.61 2.66
N SER A 159 -22.34 -14.07 3.53
CA SER A 159 -21.56 -15.30 3.34
C SER A 159 -21.56 -16.14 4.61
N ASP A 160 -21.26 -17.43 4.50
CA ASP A 160 -21.21 -18.35 5.63
C ASP A 160 -19.97 -18.14 6.48
N TYR A 161 -18.84 -17.87 5.81
CA TYR A 161 -17.54 -17.69 6.43
C TYR A 161 -16.92 -16.33 6.11
N LEU A 162 -15.99 -15.92 6.96
CA LEU A 162 -15.19 -14.72 6.84
C LEU A 162 -13.71 -15.09 6.94
N LEU A 163 -12.90 -14.68 5.97
CA LEU A 163 -11.45 -14.71 6.04
C LEU A 163 -10.93 -13.29 6.31
N GLN A 164 -10.18 -13.13 7.39
CA GLN A 164 -9.43 -11.92 7.71
C GLN A 164 -7.95 -12.20 7.49
N ILE A 165 -7.24 -11.25 6.87
CA ILE A 165 -5.83 -11.34 6.56
C ILE A 165 -5.13 -10.10 7.14
N VAL A 166 -4.02 -10.31 7.84
CA VAL A 166 -3.11 -9.25 8.27
C VAL A 166 -1.75 -9.47 7.60
N ILE A 167 -1.33 -8.55 6.78
CA ILE A 167 -0.04 -8.59 6.10
C ILE A 167 1.03 -8.20 7.12
N ARG A 168 1.85 -9.17 7.54
CA ARG A 168 2.94 -8.98 8.51
C ARG A 168 4.23 -8.59 7.83
N ARG A 169 4.56 -9.26 6.72
CA ARG A 169 5.73 -8.98 5.87
C ARG A 169 5.33 -9.05 4.40
N PHE A 170 5.86 -8.16 3.61
CA PHE A 170 5.75 -8.16 2.16
C PHE A 170 6.89 -7.29 1.61
N GLU A 171 8.09 -7.83 1.59
CA GLU A 171 9.31 -7.05 1.41
C GLU A 171 10.41 -7.84 0.72
N ALA A 172 11.29 -7.14 0.01
CA ALA A 172 12.54 -7.66 -0.50
C ALA A 172 13.63 -7.41 0.55
N ASP A 173 14.20 -8.48 1.11
CA ASP A 173 15.18 -8.44 2.18
C ASP A 173 16.60 -8.57 1.63
N TYR A 174 17.43 -7.57 1.90
CA TYR A 174 18.85 -7.53 1.55
C TYR A 174 19.76 -7.91 2.73
N ALA A 175 19.21 -8.28 3.89
CA ALA A 175 19.98 -8.57 5.09
C ALA A 175 20.88 -9.81 4.95
N THR A 176 20.53 -10.74 4.08
CA THR A 176 21.29 -11.97 3.85
C THR A 176 22.63 -11.79 3.16
N GLY A 177 22.95 -10.55 2.70
CA GLY A 177 24.24 -10.22 2.07
C GLY A 177 24.47 -10.86 0.70
N GLY A 178 23.43 -11.43 0.09
CA GLY A 178 23.47 -11.99 -1.27
C GLY A 178 23.59 -10.91 -2.37
N SER A 179 23.92 -11.34 -3.59
CA SER A 179 23.95 -10.45 -4.76
C SER A 179 22.56 -9.99 -5.21
N ALA A 180 21.51 -10.64 -4.76
CA ALA A 180 20.10 -10.33 -5.00
C ALA A 180 19.30 -10.53 -3.71
N PRO A 181 18.16 -9.84 -3.52
CA PRO A 181 17.37 -9.95 -2.32
C PRO A 181 16.56 -11.25 -2.27
N GLU A 182 16.19 -11.66 -1.07
CA GLU A 182 15.16 -12.64 -0.82
C GLU A 182 13.85 -11.94 -0.50
N VAL A 183 12.77 -12.33 -1.15
CA VAL A 183 11.44 -11.79 -0.86
C VAL A 183 10.75 -12.65 0.19
N HIS A 184 10.16 -11.98 1.18
CA HIS A 184 9.36 -12.60 2.23
C HIS A 184 7.94 -12.09 2.23
N VAL A 185 7.00 -13.01 2.23
CA VAL A 185 5.56 -12.75 2.40
C VAL A 185 5.07 -13.52 3.61
N VAL A 186 4.50 -12.83 4.59
CA VAL A 186 3.93 -13.42 5.81
C VAL A 186 2.56 -12.84 6.04
N LEU A 187 1.54 -13.69 6.02
CA LEU A 187 0.13 -13.36 6.13
C LEU A 187 -0.47 -14.08 7.33
N ASP A 188 -0.94 -13.32 8.32
CA ASP A 188 -1.64 -13.84 9.49
C ASP A 188 -3.13 -13.89 9.19
N CYS A 189 -3.71 -15.09 9.22
CA CYS A 189 -5.05 -15.37 8.75
C CYS A 189 -5.95 -15.86 9.86
N THR A 190 -7.18 -15.35 9.89
CA THR A 190 -8.23 -15.81 10.81
C THR A 190 -9.47 -16.16 10.02
N VAL A 191 -9.98 -17.36 10.21
CA VAL A 191 -11.23 -17.84 9.60
C VAL A 191 -12.32 -17.88 10.67
N GLY A 192 -13.45 -17.25 10.36
CA GLY A 192 -14.61 -17.20 11.25
C GLY A 192 -15.87 -17.66 10.57
N ARG A 193 -16.78 -18.29 11.33
CA ARG A 193 -18.16 -18.56 10.93
C ARG A 193 -19.00 -17.34 11.24
N ARG A 194 -19.75 -16.83 10.27
CA ARG A 194 -20.61 -15.66 10.48
C ARG A 194 -21.80 -15.97 11.39
N ALA A 195 -22.41 -17.14 11.24
CA ALA A 195 -23.42 -17.62 12.19
C ALA A 195 -22.74 -17.84 13.54
N GLY A 196 -23.21 -17.13 14.57
CA GLY A 196 -22.66 -17.19 15.93
C GLY A 196 -21.38 -16.37 16.15
N ARG A 197 -20.80 -15.75 15.12
CA ARG A 197 -19.55 -14.94 15.21
C ARG A 197 -18.38 -15.72 15.83
N GLU A 198 -18.23 -16.94 15.43
CA GLU A 198 -17.26 -17.88 15.99
C GLU A 198 -15.97 -17.90 15.16
N ILE A 199 -14.82 -17.77 15.80
CA ILE A 199 -13.52 -18.03 15.16
C ILE A 199 -13.32 -19.52 15.10
N ILE A 200 -13.18 -20.10 13.90
CA ILE A 200 -12.96 -21.53 13.70
C ILE A 200 -11.49 -21.91 13.57
N GLY A 201 -10.63 -20.92 13.35
CA GLY A 201 -9.18 -21.15 13.36
C GLY A 201 -8.38 -19.93 12.92
N SER A 202 -7.11 -19.96 13.28
CA SER A 202 -6.10 -19.01 12.80
C SER A 202 -4.87 -19.78 12.36
N PHE A 203 -4.10 -19.20 11.44
CA PHE A 203 -2.85 -19.76 10.93
C PHE A 203 -2.01 -18.64 10.29
N ILE A 204 -0.72 -18.90 10.14
CA ILE A 204 0.19 -18.03 9.39
C ILE A 204 0.48 -18.71 8.06
N ALA A 205 0.32 -17.98 6.97
CA ALA A 205 0.68 -18.41 5.63
C ALA A 205 1.95 -17.67 5.20
N GLU A 206 2.96 -18.41 4.78
CA GLU A 206 4.27 -17.88 4.46
C GLU A 206 4.68 -18.25 3.04
N GLY A 207 5.48 -17.40 2.45
CA GLY A 207 6.15 -17.66 1.19
C GLY A 207 7.46 -16.90 1.10
N SER A 208 8.45 -17.51 0.51
CA SER A 208 9.73 -16.86 0.24
C SER A 208 10.28 -17.25 -1.13
N SER A 209 11.02 -16.33 -1.73
CA SER A 209 11.66 -16.56 -3.04
C SER A 209 12.85 -15.64 -3.21
N SER A 210 13.97 -16.19 -3.63
CA SER A 210 15.14 -15.38 -4.00
C SER A 210 14.95 -14.78 -5.40
N ALA A 211 15.26 -13.49 -5.55
CA ALA A 211 15.26 -12.87 -6.87
C ALA A 211 16.41 -13.46 -7.74
N ALA A 212 16.15 -13.69 -9.03
CA ALA A 212 17.14 -14.25 -9.95
C ALA A 212 18.35 -13.31 -10.14
N ALA A 213 18.13 -12.00 -10.07
CA ALA A 213 19.15 -10.98 -10.09
C ALA A 213 18.66 -9.73 -9.34
N ASN A 214 19.60 -8.82 -8.99
CA ASN A 214 19.25 -7.53 -8.37
C ASN A 214 18.75 -6.53 -9.43
N ARG A 215 17.67 -6.88 -10.10
CA ARG A 215 16.91 -6.04 -11.05
C ARG A 215 15.45 -6.09 -10.65
N LEU A 216 14.78 -4.94 -10.70
CA LEU A 216 13.42 -4.84 -10.18
C LEU A 216 12.43 -5.83 -10.80
N GLY A 217 12.55 -6.13 -12.10
CA GLY A 217 11.72 -7.16 -12.75
C GLY A 217 11.90 -8.56 -12.14
N ASP A 218 13.16 -8.93 -11.82
CA ASP A 218 13.47 -10.22 -11.17
C ASP A 218 12.99 -10.24 -9.71
N VAL A 219 13.08 -9.09 -9.02
CA VAL A 219 12.53 -8.92 -7.66
C VAL A 219 11.02 -9.04 -7.65
N VAL A 220 10.32 -8.41 -8.60
CA VAL A 220 8.86 -8.54 -8.74
C VAL A 220 8.46 -9.98 -9.05
N GLY A 221 9.23 -10.69 -9.87
CA GLY A 221 9.03 -12.13 -10.09
C GLY A 221 9.15 -12.95 -8.81
N ALA A 222 10.10 -12.59 -7.92
CA ALA A 222 10.23 -13.22 -6.61
C ALA A 222 9.06 -12.86 -5.68
N PHE A 223 8.55 -11.61 -5.71
CA PHE A 223 7.31 -11.25 -5.00
C PHE A 223 6.12 -12.09 -5.47
N GLU A 224 5.97 -12.27 -6.78
CA GLU A 224 4.89 -13.08 -7.34
C GLU A 224 5.00 -14.54 -6.89
N ALA A 225 6.19 -15.12 -6.92
CA ALA A 225 6.42 -16.48 -6.47
C ALA A 225 6.14 -16.66 -4.97
N ALA A 226 6.68 -15.79 -4.11
CA ALA A 226 6.46 -15.83 -2.67
C ALA A 226 4.99 -15.59 -2.30
N ALA A 227 4.32 -14.62 -2.94
CA ALA A 227 2.91 -14.36 -2.72
C ALA A 227 2.05 -15.58 -3.09
N ASN A 228 2.32 -16.22 -4.23
CA ASN A 228 1.58 -17.41 -4.66
C ASN A 228 1.79 -18.60 -3.71
N GLN A 229 2.96 -18.76 -3.09
CA GLN A 229 3.17 -19.80 -2.06
C GLN A 229 2.27 -19.54 -0.85
N ALA A 230 2.30 -18.32 -0.27
CA ALA A 230 1.45 -17.96 0.86
C ALA A 230 -0.05 -18.06 0.52
N LEU A 231 -0.46 -17.65 -0.68
CA LEU A 231 -1.86 -17.75 -1.13
C LEU A 231 -2.33 -19.19 -1.30
N ALA A 232 -1.46 -20.08 -1.79
CA ALA A 232 -1.77 -21.51 -1.87
C ALA A 232 -1.99 -22.10 -0.48
N GLU A 233 -1.18 -21.72 0.50
CA GLU A 233 -1.35 -22.12 1.89
C GLU A 233 -2.67 -21.55 2.48
N ILE A 234 -3.02 -20.30 2.19
CA ILE A 234 -4.32 -19.72 2.59
C ILE A 234 -5.47 -20.60 2.04
N ALA A 235 -5.43 -20.94 0.77
CA ALA A 235 -6.48 -21.73 0.15
C ALA A 235 -6.62 -23.11 0.81
N GLN A 236 -5.51 -23.78 1.06
CA GLN A 236 -5.49 -25.11 1.68
C GLN A 236 -5.96 -25.04 3.15
N GLN A 237 -5.37 -24.20 3.96
CA GLN A 237 -5.68 -24.09 5.39
C GLN A 237 -7.13 -23.63 5.63
N THR A 238 -7.62 -22.67 4.83
CA THR A 238 -9.00 -22.18 4.94
C THR A 238 -10.00 -23.29 4.67
N SER A 239 -9.80 -24.08 3.60
CA SER A 239 -10.67 -25.21 3.27
C SER A 239 -10.65 -26.26 4.39
N GLN A 240 -9.47 -26.63 4.90
CA GLN A 240 -9.34 -27.59 5.99
C GLN A 240 -10.05 -27.15 7.26
N LYS A 241 -9.96 -25.86 7.65
CA LYS A 241 -10.64 -25.34 8.84
C LYS A 241 -12.15 -25.37 8.72
N VAL A 242 -12.69 -25.16 7.51
CA VAL A 242 -14.12 -25.19 7.25
C VAL A 242 -14.68 -26.64 7.20
N GLU A 243 -13.90 -27.59 6.68
CA GLU A 243 -14.31 -29.00 6.60
C GLU A 243 -14.25 -29.73 7.96
N THR A 244 -13.39 -29.26 8.89
CA THR A 244 -13.26 -29.90 10.20
C THR A 244 -14.36 -29.42 11.12
N PRO A 245 -15.32 -30.31 11.55
CA PRO A 245 -16.34 -29.91 12.53
C PRO A 245 -15.69 -29.48 13.82
N VAL A 246 -16.00 -28.29 14.31
CA VAL A 246 -15.60 -27.86 15.68
C VAL A 246 -16.29 -28.82 16.65
N PRO A 247 -15.56 -29.54 17.54
CA PRO A 247 -16.19 -30.39 18.54
C PRO A 247 -17.09 -29.51 19.41
N SER A 248 -18.39 -29.86 19.40
CA SER A 248 -19.38 -29.19 20.24
C SER A 248 -19.02 -29.47 21.71
N ILE A 249 -18.52 -28.48 22.42
CA ILE A 249 -18.40 -28.54 23.87
C ILE A 249 -19.81 -28.45 24.40
N THR A 250 -20.42 -29.60 24.63
CA THR A 250 -21.70 -29.70 25.36
C THR A 250 -21.44 -29.23 26.79
N ARG A 251 -22.02 -28.09 27.14
CA ARG A 251 -22.09 -27.58 28.50
C ARG A 251 -23.23 -28.22 29.23
#